data_6b3e274cc7ef21082b57e55196542fd8
#
_entry.id   6b3e274cc7ef21082b57e55196542fd8
#
_cell.length_a   1.000
_cell.length_b   1.000
_cell.length_c   1.000
_cell.angle_alpha   90.00
_cell.angle_beta   90.00
_cell.angle_gamma   90.00
#
_symmetry.space_group_name_H-M   'P 1'
#
loop_
_entity.id
_entity.type
_entity.pdbx_description
1 polymer ?
#
loop_
_entity_poly.entity_id
_entity_poly.type
_entity_poly.pdbx_seq_one_letter_code
_entity_poly.pdbx_strand_id
1 'polypeptide(L)'
;MSDPIIQDPAIQDRAAGAIMGAFIGDALGLGPHWYYDLAVLRRDYGDWITTYADPKPGRYHSGLRAGQLSQGGILLRLMLYSLVERGVYDEADFCRRMDEEIFPLLNGMPVNGPGGYTQQSMRDAWRKRVQENLPWGQTGGPADTTEAIGRTLALAVRYAFQPQELAAAISTNTRLTQTDDTVVALTVAYGAVLGLLVQGHKLDSSLSDKLLRLARARKLPFHTMAHTDLQPPQKDRPRKSGHFVSPDALLTPSYVAAAAVDPDIRIEPAWKVSIVYGMTCAIYHQLPAAYHLAARFSDDFESAVLQAVNGGGENQARAMLTGALVGAQTGLSGIPRRFLEGLDEADILQRLAMDTASKVGAPVSVEEN
;
A
#
# COMPACT_ATOMS: atom_id res chain seq x y z
N MET A 1 -16.76 16.55 -24.25
CA MET A 1 -15.65 15.83 -24.93
C MET A 1 -15.01 14.99 -23.85
N SER A 2 -15.13 13.65 -23.95
CA SER A 2 -14.47 12.73 -23.04
C SER A 2 -12.96 12.84 -23.26
N ASP A 3 -12.19 13.10 -22.18
CA ASP A 3 -10.75 13.05 -22.24
C ASP A 3 -10.32 11.69 -22.79
N PRO A 4 -9.34 11.65 -23.70
CA PRO A 4 -8.89 10.38 -24.26
C PRO A 4 -8.33 9.49 -23.16
N ILE A 5 -8.70 8.20 -23.17
CA ILE A 5 -8.05 7.17 -22.34
C ILE A 5 -6.55 7.27 -22.60
N ILE A 6 -5.75 7.39 -21.55
CA ILE A 6 -4.30 7.47 -21.68
C ILE A 6 -3.78 6.09 -22.06
N GLN A 7 -3.61 5.86 -23.36
CA GLN A 7 -3.03 4.64 -23.92
C GLN A 7 -1.51 4.76 -24.09
N ASP A 8 -0.81 5.28 -23.07
CA ASP A 8 0.65 5.32 -23.08
C ASP A 8 1.18 3.98 -22.51
N PRO A 9 1.87 3.17 -23.33
CA PRO A 9 2.44 1.90 -22.88
C PRO A 9 3.36 2.02 -21.68
N ALA A 10 4.08 3.14 -21.54
CA ALA A 10 4.95 3.36 -20.40
C ALA A 10 4.16 3.61 -19.10
N ILE A 11 2.99 4.23 -19.17
CA ILE A 11 2.09 4.39 -18.02
C ILE A 11 1.51 3.03 -17.63
N GLN A 12 1.06 2.24 -18.62
CA GLN A 12 0.52 0.91 -18.36
C GLN A 12 1.59 -0.04 -17.77
N ASP A 13 2.81 0.03 -18.26
CA ASP A 13 3.94 -0.74 -17.73
C ASP A 13 4.23 -0.39 -16.26
N ARG A 14 4.27 0.91 -15.92
CA ARG A 14 4.43 1.37 -14.54
C ARG A 14 3.26 1.00 -13.64
N ALA A 15 2.05 1.11 -14.14
CA ALA A 15 0.84 0.75 -13.41
C ALA A 15 0.79 -0.76 -13.08
N ALA A 16 1.05 -1.60 -14.09
CA ALA A 16 1.14 -3.05 -13.90
C ALA A 16 2.33 -3.42 -12.98
N GLY A 17 3.46 -2.74 -13.15
CA GLY A 17 4.64 -2.89 -12.28
C GLY A 17 4.35 -2.58 -10.82
N ALA A 18 3.57 -1.54 -10.53
CA ALA A 18 3.14 -1.19 -9.18
C ALA A 18 2.32 -2.33 -8.53
N ILE A 19 1.34 -2.86 -9.25
CA ILE A 19 0.45 -3.92 -8.74
C ILE A 19 1.23 -5.23 -8.55
N MET A 20 1.99 -5.65 -9.56
CA MET A 20 2.78 -6.88 -9.47
C MET A 20 3.89 -6.76 -8.42
N GLY A 21 4.52 -5.60 -8.29
CA GLY A 21 5.49 -5.32 -7.24
C GLY A 21 4.92 -5.46 -5.84
N ALA A 22 3.66 -5.05 -5.63
CA ALA A 22 2.96 -5.25 -4.37
C ALA A 22 2.74 -6.74 -4.07
N PHE A 23 2.24 -7.53 -5.02
CA PHE A 23 2.06 -8.97 -4.86
C PHE A 23 3.36 -9.71 -4.56
N ILE A 24 4.42 -9.35 -5.30
CA ILE A 24 5.76 -9.93 -5.09
C ILE A 24 6.27 -9.61 -3.68
N GLY A 25 6.15 -8.36 -3.25
CA GLY A 25 6.55 -7.95 -1.90
C GLY A 25 5.79 -8.66 -0.79
N ASP A 26 4.46 -8.80 -0.95
CA ASP A 26 3.59 -9.55 -0.05
C ASP A 26 4.04 -11.01 0.08
N ALA A 27 4.20 -11.70 -1.04
CA ALA A 27 4.58 -13.12 -1.07
C ALA A 27 6.03 -13.37 -0.61
N LEU A 28 6.98 -12.47 -0.91
CA LEU A 28 8.36 -12.55 -0.41
C LEU A 28 8.42 -12.41 1.12
N GLY A 29 7.57 -11.56 1.67
CA GLY A 29 7.48 -11.35 3.11
C GLY A 29 6.79 -12.48 3.88
N LEU A 30 6.02 -13.34 3.21
CA LEU A 30 5.15 -14.35 3.84
C LEU A 30 5.90 -15.33 4.73
N GLY A 31 6.94 -15.97 4.22
CA GLY A 31 7.74 -16.94 4.96
C GLY A 31 8.41 -16.34 6.20
N PRO A 32 9.25 -15.29 6.01
CA PRO A 32 10.02 -14.66 7.07
C PRO A 32 9.23 -13.61 7.88
N HIS A 33 7.90 -13.68 7.90
CA HIS A 33 7.06 -12.69 8.58
C HIS A 33 7.22 -12.72 10.11
N TRP A 34 7.35 -11.52 10.69
CA TRP A 34 7.42 -11.24 12.13
C TRP A 34 8.57 -11.90 12.87
N TYR A 35 9.74 -11.88 12.27
CA TYR A 35 10.99 -12.16 12.97
C TYR A 35 11.57 -10.86 13.52
N TYR A 36 11.34 -10.60 14.82
CA TYR A 36 11.88 -9.43 15.51
C TYR A 36 13.32 -9.68 15.99
N ASP A 37 13.72 -10.93 16.15
CA ASP A 37 15.10 -11.34 16.36
C ASP A 37 15.72 -11.74 15.01
N LEU A 38 16.64 -10.91 14.52
CA LEU A 38 17.30 -11.13 13.24
C LEU A 38 18.28 -12.31 13.25
N ALA A 39 18.78 -12.73 14.42
CA ALA A 39 19.59 -13.94 14.51
C ALA A 39 18.73 -15.18 14.29
N VAL A 40 17.51 -15.18 14.82
CA VAL A 40 16.52 -16.24 14.57
C VAL A 40 16.10 -16.25 13.10
N LEU A 41 15.89 -15.08 12.50
CA LEU A 41 15.58 -14.98 11.07
C LEU A 41 16.67 -15.65 10.21
N ARG A 42 17.94 -15.30 10.45
CA ARG A 42 19.09 -15.85 9.72
C ARG A 42 19.27 -17.34 9.96
N ARG A 43 19.05 -17.82 11.18
CA ARG A 43 19.10 -19.24 11.49
C ARG A 43 18.07 -20.02 10.68
N ASP A 44 16.84 -19.49 10.52
CA ASP A 44 15.72 -20.20 9.92
C ASP A 44 15.71 -20.09 8.38
N TYR A 45 16.24 -19.01 7.79
CA TYR A 45 16.19 -18.72 6.35
C TYR A 45 17.54 -18.47 5.69
N GLY A 46 18.64 -18.59 6.43
CA GLY A 46 19.99 -18.29 5.95
C GLY A 46 20.35 -16.80 6.12
N ASP A 47 21.60 -16.47 5.81
CA ASP A 47 22.16 -15.13 6.03
C ASP A 47 21.44 -14.05 5.21
N TRP A 48 20.92 -14.43 4.04
CA TRP A 48 20.22 -13.53 3.13
C TRP A 48 19.12 -14.24 2.34
N ILE A 49 17.90 -13.75 2.45
CA ILE A 49 16.74 -14.24 1.71
C ILE A 49 16.79 -13.65 0.31
N THR A 50 16.75 -14.49 -0.72
CA THR A 50 16.83 -14.10 -2.13
C THR A 50 15.60 -14.42 -2.96
N THR A 51 14.65 -15.19 -2.40
CA THR A 51 13.46 -15.65 -3.11
C THR A 51 12.34 -15.93 -2.12
N TYR A 52 11.19 -16.37 -2.63
CA TYR A 52 10.07 -16.85 -1.82
C TYR A 52 10.48 -18.02 -0.93
N ALA A 53 9.95 -18.07 0.27
CA ALA A 53 10.26 -19.10 1.24
C ALA A 53 9.00 -19.57 1.97
N ASP A 54 8.94 -20.86 2.30
CA ASP A 54 7.85 -21.43 3.09
C ASP A 54 7.86 -20.86 4.51
N PRO A 55 6.69 -20.51 5.09
CA PRO A 55 6.60 -20.21 6.51
C PRO A 55 7.02 -21.42 7.36
N LYS A 56 7.80 -21.17 8.42
CA LYS A 56 8.21 -22.25 9.32
C LYS A 56 7.04 -22.75 10.16
N PRO A 57 7.02 -24.04 10.55
CA PRO A 57 6.01 -24.59 11.44
C PRO A 57 5.88 -23.77 12.73
N GLY A 58 4.64 -23.55 13.18
CA GLY A 58 4.36 -22.79 14.41
C GLY A 58 4.41 -21.27 14.24
N ARG A 59 4.66 -20.75 13.03
CA ARG A 59 4.56 -19.31 12.72
C ARG A 59 3.15 -18.97 12.17
N TYR A 60 2.81 -17.68 12.13
CA TYR A 60 1.46 -17.20 11.80
C TYR A 60 0.94 -17.64 10.43
N HIS A 61 1.82 -17.83 9.46
CA HIS A 61 1.46 -18.30 8.12
C HIS A 61 1.76 -19.79 7.92
N SER A 62 1.98 -20.54 9.00
CA SER A 62 2.24 -21.97 8.94
C SER A 62 1.16 -22.71 8.14
N GLY A 63 1.58 -23.55 7.20
CA GLY A 63 0.67 -24.25 6.29
C GLY A 63 0.52 -23.61 4.91
N LEU A 64 0.93 -22.37 4.74
CA LEU A 64 1.10 -21.75 3.42
C LEU A 64 2.45 -22.14 2.81
N ARG A 65 2.58 -21.88 1.51
CA ARG A 65 3.78 -22.17 0.72
C ARG A 65 4.38 -20.91 0.11
N ALA A 66 5.64 -21.00 -0.24
CA ALA A 66 6.37 -19.98 -1.01
C ALA A 66 5.58 -19.54 -2.25
N GLY A 67 5.49 -18.25 -2.47
CA GLY A 67 4.76 -17.65 -3.59
C GLY A 67 3.26 -17.41 -3.35
N GLN A 68 2.68 -17.94 -2.28
CA GLN A 68 1.29 -17.68 -1.92
C GLN A 68 1.11 -16.28 -1.31
N LEU A 69 -0.12 -15.77 -1.38
CA LEU A 69 -0.46 -14.46 -0.87
C LEU A 69 -0.88 -14.51 0.62
N SER A 70 -0.51 -13.49 1.36
CA SER A 70 -1.10 -13.21 2.66
C SER A 70 -2.53 -12.67 2.53
N GLN A 71 -3.18 -12.41 3.66
CA GLN A 71 -4.49 -11.72 3.64
C GLN A 71 -4.40 -10.34 2.97
N GLY A 72 -3.27 -9.62 3.11
CA GLY A 72 -3.05 -8.35 2.43
C GLY A 72 -3.09 -8.48 0.91
N GLY A 73 -2.36 -9.45 0.37
CA GLY A 73 -2.37 -9.76 -1.07
C GLY A 73 -3.74 -10.27 -1.55
N ILE A 74 -4.42 -11.09 -0.75
CA ILE A 74 -5.79 -11.56 -1.07
C ILE A 74 -6.77 -10.39 -1.15
N LEU A 75 -6.70 -9.43 -0.22
CA LEU A 75 -7.56 -8.24 -0.24
C LEU A 75 -7.23 -7.29 -1.40
N LEU A 76 -5.96 -7.17 -1.78
CA LEU A 76 -5.57 -6.47 -3.00
C LEU A 76 -6.17 -7.13 -4.23
N ARG A 77 -6.08 -8.45 -4.34
CA ARG A 77 -6.70 -9.23 -5.43
C ARG A 77 -8.21 -9.03 -5.48
N LEU A 78 -8.89 -9.04 -4.33
CA LEU A 78 -10.33 -8.78 -4.23
C LEU A 78 -10.71 -7.40 -4.78
N MET A 79 -9.94 -6.37 -4.41
CA MET A 79 -10.12 -5.01 -4.94
C MET A 79 -9.92 -4.95 -6.45
N LEU A 80 -8.91 -5.64 -6.98
CA LEU A 80 -8.66 -5.68 -8.42
C LEU A 80 -9.80 -6.36 -9.18
N TYR A 81 -10.37 -7.46 -8.67
CA TYR A 81 -11.56 -8.08 -9.26
C TYR A 81 -12.72 -7.08 -9.33
N SER A 82 -13.02 -6.38 -8.22
CA SER A 82 -14.07 -5.36 -8.20
C SER A 82 -13.80 -4.26 -9.24
N LEU A 83 -12.58 -3.71 -9.27
CA LEU A 83 -12.19 -2.66 -10.23
C LEU A 83 -12.26 -3.11 -11.70
N VAL A 84 -11.84 -4.33 -11.99
CA VAL A 84 -11.87 -4.87 -13.36
C VAL A 84 -13.32 -5.10 -13.83
N GLU A 85 -14.17 -5.60 -12.96
CA GLU A 85 -15.57 -5.86 -13.30
C GLU A 85 -16.41 -4.57 -13.36
N ARG A 86 -16.24 -3.65 -12.41
CA ARG A 86 -17.01 -2.41 -12.33
C ARG A 86 -16.44 -1.26 -13.15
N GLY A 87 -15.15 -1.31 -13.48
CA GLY A 87 -14.43 -0.21 -14.15
C GLY A 87 -14.07 0.96 -13.26
N VAL A 88 -14.76 1.12 -12.14
CA VAL A 88 -14.59 2.17 -11.12
C VAL A 88 -14.63 1.55 -9.72
N TYR A 89 -14.22 2.31 -8.70
CA TYR A 89 -14.42 1.90 -7.32
C TYR A 89 -15.90 1.92 -6.98
N ASP A 90 -16.43 0.74 -6.68
CA ASP A 90 -17.79 0.51 -6.19
C ASP A 90 -17.67 -0.02 -4.75
N GLU A 91 -17.96 0.85 -3.77
CA GLU A 91 -17.89 0.49 -2.36
C GLU A 91 -18.89 -0.62 -2.00
N ALA A 92 -20.08 -0.59 -2.58
CA ALA A 92 -21.10 -1.60 -2.31
C ALA A 92 -20.67 -2.97 -2.84
N ASP A 93 -20.07 -3.04 -4.04
CA ASP A 93 -19.52 -4.29 -4.59
C ASP A 93 -18.35 -4.80 -3.76
N PHE A 94 -17.44 -3.93 -3.34
CA PHE A 94 -16.32 -4.33 -2.48
C PHE A 94 -16.83 -4.87 -1.13
N CYS A 95 -17.76 -4.19 -0.48
CA CYS A 95 -18.36 -4.63 0.78
C CYS A 95 -19.11 -5.95 0.63
N ARG A 96 -19.86 -6.14 -0.45
CA ARG A 96 -20.54 -7.41 -0.76
C ARG A 96 -19.54 -8.56 -0.89
N ARG A 97 -18.43 -8.33 -1.62
CA ARG A 97 -17.36 -9.35 -1.75
C ARG A 97 -16.70 -9.67 -0.40
N MET A 98 -16.50 -8.66 0.44
CA MET A 98 -16.00 -8.89 1.80
C MET A 98 -16.95 -9.77 2.60
N ASP A 99 -18.28 -9.52 2.53
CA ASP A 99 -19.30 -10.29 3.23
C ASP A 99 -19.43 -11.72 2.68
N GLU A 100 -19.27 -11.93 1.37
CA GLU A 100 -19.49 -13.22 0.71
C GLU A 100 -18.22 -14.09 0.61
N GLU A 101 -17.04 -13.47 0.38
CA GLU A 101 -15.81 -14.20 0.03
C GLU A 101 -14.77 -14.24 1.17
N ILE A 102 -14.76 -13.23 2.06
CA ILE A 102 -13.73 -13.11 3.10
C ILE A 102 -14.28 -13.42 4.48
N PHE A 103 -15.34 -12.74 4.92
CA PHE A 103 -15.85 -12.86 6.28
C PHE A 103 -16.35 -14.26 6.67
N PRO A 104 -16.93 -15.07 5.77
CA PRO A 104 -17.28 -16.46 6.09
C PRO A 104 -16.09 -17.36 6.41
N LEU A 105 -14.89 -16.98 5.96
CA LEU A 105 -13.64 -17.71 6.22
C LEU A 105 -12.94 -17.27 7.51
N LEU A 106 -13.45 -16.23 8.18
CA LEU A 106 -12.90 -15.72 9.42
C LEU A 106 -13.67 -16.26 10.64
N ASN A 107 -12.99 -16.32 11.77
CA ASN A 107 -13.57 -16.69 13.06
C ASN A 107 -13.21 -15.69 14.18
N GLY A 108 -12.68 -14.54 13.83
CA GLY A 108 -12.25 -13.50 14.76
C GLY A 108 -10.91 -13.75 15.45
N MET A 109 -10.28 -14.91 15.19
CA MET A 109 -8.96 -15.24 15.75
C MET A 109 -7.85 -14.78 14.80
N PRO A 110 -6.63 -14.53 15.30
CA PRO A 110 -5.50 -14.09 14.46
C PRO A 110 -4.95 -15.19 13.54
N VAL A 111 -5.31 -16.43 13.71
CA VAL A 111 -4.87 -17.57 12.90
C VAL A 111 -6.05 -18.25 12.24
N ASN A 112 -5.80 -19.03 11.18
CA ASN A 112 -6.80 -19.80 10.42
C ASN A 112 -7.72 -18.96 9.51
N GLY A 113 -7.33 -17.73 9.15
CA GLY A 113 -7.98 -16.98 8.09
C GLY A 113 -7.34 -17.21 6.72
N PRO A 114 -7.95 -16.72 5.62
CA PRO A 114 -7.32 -16.71 4.31
C PRO A 114 -6.01 -15.91 4.38
N GLY A 115 -4.94 -16.48 3.79
CA GLY A 115 -3.60 -15.90 3.89
C GLY A 115 -2.88 -16.15 5.23
N GLY A 116 -3.38 -17.08 6.05
CA GLY A 116 -2.74 -17.58 7.28
C GLY A 116 -3.01 -16.72 8.51
N TYR A 117 -2.64 -15.44 8.48
CA TYR A 117 -2.87 -14.49 9.57
C TYR A 117 -3.99 -13.52 9.23
N THR A 118 -4.95 -13.39 10.14
CA THR A 118 -6.01 -12.39 10.00
C THR A 118 -5.56 -11.06 10.62
N GLN A 119 -5.48 -10.04 9.81
CA GLN A 119 -5.09 -8.68 10.17
C GLN A 119 -5.96 -8.11 11.30
N GLN A 120 -5.41 -7.24 12.14
CA GLN A 120 -6.13 -6.67 13.28
C GLN A 120 -7.36 -5.87 12.84
N SER A 121 -7.23 -5.00 11.85
CA SER A 121 -8.35 -4.21 11.35
C SER A 121 -9.46 -5.09 10.76
N MET A 122 -9.09 -6.24 10.19
CA MET A 122 -10.03 -7.23 9.67
C MET A 122 -10.75 -7.98 10.77
N ARG A 123 -10.06 -8.34 11.88
CA ARG A 123 -10.71 -8.94 13.05
C ARG A 123 -11.71 -7.98 13.70
N ASP A 124 -11.34 -6.70 13.79
CA ASP A 124 -12.20 -5.67 14.36
C ASP A 124 -13.43 -5.42 13.48
N ALA A 125 -13.24 -5.31 12.15
CA ALA A 125 -14.33 -5.16 11.19
C ALA A 125 -15.24 -6.40 11.17
N TRP A 126 -14.67 -7.61 11.18
CA TRP A 126 -15.44 -8.87 11.24
C TRP A 126 -16.29 -8.94 12.50
N ARG A 127 -15.73 -8.62 13.69
CA ARG A 127 -16.49 -8.64 14.95
C ARG A 127 -17.70 -7.71 14.86
N LYS A 128 -17.47 -6.48 14.45
CA LYS A 128 -18.55 -5.49 14.31
C LYS A 128 -19.58 -5.88 13.26
N ARG A 129 -19.14 -6.34 12.09
CA ARG A 129 -20.01 -6.70 10.97
C ARG A 129 -20.78 -7.98 11.23
N VAL A 130 -20.09 -9.06 11.70
CA VAL A 130 -20.65 -10.41 11.78
C VAL A 130 -21.24 -10.70 13.16
N GLN A 131 -20.56 -10.32 14.27
CA GLN A 131 -21.07 -10.61 15.61
C GLN A 131 -22.04 -9.56 16.12
N GLU A 132 -21.74 -8.27 15.86
CA GLU A 132 -22.55 -7.15 16.33
C GLU A 132 -23.59 -6.71 15.30
N ASN A 133 -23.55 -7.28 14.08
CA ASN A 133 -24.45 -6.99 12.96
C ASN A 133 -24.54 -5.49 12.59
N LEU A 134 -23.43 -4.77 12.69
CA LEU A 134 -23.36 -3.35 12.33
C LEU A 134 -23.28 -3.18 10.81
N PRO A 135 -23.90 -2.13 10.26
CA PRO A 135 -23.78 -1.83 8.83
C PRO A 135 -22.36 -1.41 8.47
N TRP A 136 -21.97 -1.60 7.21
CA TRP A 136 -20.75 -1.02 6.65
C TRP A 136 -20.72 0.51 6.89
N GLY A 137 -19.54 1.06 7.14
CA GLY A 137 -19.38 2.44 7.60
C GLY A 137 -19.31 2.58 9.13
N GLN A 138 -19.77 1.57 9.91
CA GLN A 138 -19.62 1.49 11.37
C GLN A 138 -18.66 0.37 11.80
N THR A 139 -18.06 -0.33 10.86
CA THR A 139 -17.23 -1.52 11.08
C THR A 139 -15.77 -1.20 11.40
N GLY A 140 -15.27 -0.02 11.07
CA GLY A 140 -13.88 0.35 11.27
C GLY A 140 -13.44 0.38 12.73
N GLY A 141 -12.20 -0.05 12.98
CA GLY A 141 -11.52 -0.06 14.28
C GLY A 141 -10.36 0.94 14.36
N PRO A 142 -9.67 1.02 15.52
CA PRO A 142 -8.61 2.00 15.77
C PRO A 142 -7.21 1.53 15.36
N ALA A 143 -7.07 0.43 14.61
CA ALA A 143 -5.77 -0.11 14.22
C ALA A 143 -4.93 0.94 13.46
N ASP A 144 -3.68 1.13 13.87
CA ASP A 144 -2.73 2.10 13.30
C ASP A 144 -1.76 1.48 12.29
N THR A 145 -2.18 0.38 11.67
CA THR A 145 -1.39 -0.46 10.77
C THR A 145 -1.52 -0.03 9.30
N THR A 146 -0.68 -0.61 8.43
CA THR A 146 -0.69 -0.38 6.98
C THR A 146 -1.73 -1.20 6.22
N GLU A 147 -2.60 -1.92 6.90
CA GLU A 147 -3.46 -2.96 6.31
C GLU A 147 -4.39 -2.42 5.21
N ALA A 148 -4.95 -1.21 5.40
CA ALA A 148 -5.77 -0.59 4.36
C ALA A 148 -4.95 -0.18 3.13
N ILE A 149 -3.69 0.25 3.30
CA ILE A 149 -2.84 0.64 2.17
C ILE A 149 -2.71 -0.52 1.19
N GLY A 150 -2.46 -1.74 1.68
CA GLY A 150 -2.27 -2.93 0.86
C GLY A 150 -3.37 -3.10 -0.20
N ARG A 151 -4.63 -3.03 0.21
CA ARG A 151 -5.75 -3.18 -0.72
C ARG A 151 -6.07 -1.93 -1.54
N THR A 152 -5.76 -0.74 -1.01
CA THR A 152 -6.03 0.53 -1.71
C THR A 152 -4.97 0.91 -2.74
N LEU A 153 -3.87 0.15 -2.84
CA LEU A 153 -2.87 0.27 -3.93
C LEU A 153 -3.54 0.25 -5.31
N ALA A 154 -4.51 -0.65 -5.51
CA ALA A 154 -5.25 -0.75 -6.76
C ALA A 154 -6.01 0.54 -7.10
N LEU A 155 -6.59 1.21 -6.09
CA LEU A 155 -7.26 2.51 -6.25
C LEU A 155 -6.27 3.62 -6.61
N ALA A 156 -5.10 3.64 -5.99
CA ALA A 156 -4.04 4.58 -6.30
C ALA A 156 -3.56 4.48 -7.75
N VAL A 157 -3.45 3.25 -8.28
CA VAL A 157 -3.10 2.99 -9.67
C VAL A 157 -4.25 3.40 -10.60
N ARG A 158 -5.48 2.93 -10.35
CA ARG A 158 -6.65 3.23 -11.20
C ARG A 158 -6.89 4.72 -11.37
N TYR A 159 -6.77 5.47 -10.28
CA TYR A 159 -7.05 6.92 -10.24
C TYR A 159 -5.78 7.78 -10.25
N ALA A 160 -4.66 7.28 -10.76
CA ALA A 160 -3.38 7.99 -10.75
C ALA A 160 -3.45 9.41 -11.33
N PHE A 161 -4.30 9.66 -12.33
CA PHE A 161 -4.51 10.96 -12.98
C PHE A 161 -5.70 11.75 -12.42
N GLN A 162 -6.42 11.21 -11.43
CA GLN A 162 -7.65 11.75 -10.86
C GLN A 162 -7.48 11.88 -9.34
N PRO A 163 -6.69 12.85 -8.87
CA PRO A 163 -6.28 12.90 -7.46
C PRO A 163 -7.43 13.14 -6.47
N GLN A 164 -8.55 13.72 -6.91
CA GLN A 164 -9.75 13.89 -6.07
C GLN A 164 -10.46 12.55 -5.88
N GLU A 165 -10.67 11.80 -6.96
CA GLU A 165 -11.26 10.46 -6.97
C GLU A 165 -10.38 9.47 -6.21
N LEU A 166 -9.06 9.54 -6.42
CA LEU A 166 -8.07 8.77 -5.66
C LEU A 166 -8.23 8.99 -4.16
N ALA A 167 -8.24 10.24 -3.74
CA ALA A 167 -8.32 10.59 -2.33
C ALA A 167 -9.67 10.18 -1.72
N ALA A 168 -10.77 10.37 -2.44
CA ALA A 168 -12.10 9.97 -2.00
C ALA A 168 -12.19 8.43 -1.88
N ALA A 169 -11.84 7.69 -2.93
CA ALA A 169 -11.94 6.23 -2.95
C ALA A 169 -11.05 5.59 -1.86
N ILE A 170 -9.79 6.05 -1.71
CA ILE A 170 -8.89 5.55 -0.67
C ILE A 170 -9.42 5.88 0.72
N SER A 171 -9.90 7.10 0.95
CA SER A 171 -10.41 7.51 2.26
C SER A 171 -11.63 6.70 2.68
N THR A 172 -12.63 6.55 1.79
CA THR A 172 -13.85 5.78 2.10
C THR A 172 -13.52 4.30 2.32
N ASN A 173 -12.71 3.70 1.45
CA ASN A 173 -12.33 2.29 1.62
C ASN A 173 -11.51 2.04 2.90
N THR A 174 -10.59 2.94 3.24
CA THR A 174 -9.80 2.81 4.49
C THR A 174 -10.72 2.80 5.70
N ARG A 175 -11.72 3.67 5.73
CA ARG A 175 -12.66 3.81 6.86
C ARG A 175 -13.56 2.60 7.08
N LEU A 176 -13.69 1.70 6.11
CA LEU A 176 -14.39 0.43 6.30
C LEU A 176 -13.76 -0.43 7.41
N THR A 177 -12.44 -0.33 7.61
CA THR A 177 -11.72 -1.14 8.61
C THR A 177 -10.86 -0.34 9.59
N GLN A 178 -10.45 0.90 9.26
CA GLN A 178 -9.56 1.73 10.09
C GLN A 178 -10.08 3.17 10.12
N THR A 179 -10.39 3.69 11.32
CA THR A 179 -11.09 4.98 11.49
C THR A 179 -10.20 6.13 11.92
N ASP A 180 -8.95 5.87 12.31
CA ASP A 180 -8.02 6.92 12.74
C ASP A 180 -7.70 7.88 11.59
N ASP A 181 -7.90 9.18 11.81
CA ASP A 181 -7.73 10.20 10.77
C ASP A 181 -6.28 10.31 10.28
N THR A 182 -5.29 10.01 11.15
CA THR A 182 -3.88 10.00 10.76
C THR A 182 -3.58 8.83 9.82
N VAL A 183 -4.13 7.66 10.13
CA VAL A 183 -4.01 6.48 9.28
C VAL A 183 -4.64 6.73 7.91
N VAL A 184 -5.84 7.31 7.88
CA VAL A 184 -6.51 7.67 6.62
C VAL A 184 -5.69 8.69 5.83
N ALA A 185 -5.16 9.72 6.50
CA ALA A 185 -4.32 10.73 5.86
C ALA A 185 -3.05 10.13 5.25
N LEU A 186 -2.35 9.30 6.00
CA LEU A 186 -1.12 8.64 5.54
C LEU A 186 -1.41 7.65 4.39
N THR A 187 -2.55 6.94 4.43
CA THR A 187 -2.98 6.05 3.35
C THR A 187 -3.26 6.81 2.07
N VAL A 188 -3.97 7.95 2.14
CA VAL A 188 -4.22 8.83 0.99
C VAL A 188 -2.92 9.44 0.47
N ALA A 189 -2.02 9.88 1.35
CA ALA A 189 -0.73 10.43 0.94
C ALA A 189 0.13 9.40 0.19
N TYR A 190 0.20 8.16 0.70
CA TYR A 190 0.90 7.07 0.02
C TYR A 190 0.29 6.78 -1.36
N GLY A 191 -1.04 6.73 -1.45
CA GLY A 191 -1.74 6.56 -2.72
C GLY A 191 -1.42 7.68 -3.72
N ALA A 192 -1.37 8.94 -3.26
CA ALA A 192 -1.01 10.07 -4.11
C ALA A 192 0.46 10.01 -4.58
N VAL A 193 1.38 9.56 -3.72
CA VAL A 193 2.78 9.28 -4.11
C VAL A 193 2.80 8.22 -5.22
N LEU A 194 2.16 7.07 -4.99
CA LEU A 194 2.12 5.98 -5.97
C LEU A 194 1.51 6.44 -7.30
N GLY A 195 0.41 7.20 -7.25
CA GLY A 195 -0.20 7.78 -8.45
C GLY A 195 0.76 8.67 -9.24
N LEU A 196 1.56 9.51 -8.57
CA LEU A 196 2.59 10.32 -9.22
C LEU A 196 3.71 9.47 -9.85
N LEU A 197 4.10 8.37 -9.20
CA LEU A 197 5.10 7.45 -9.78
C LEU A 197 4.55 6.75 -11.03
N VAL A 198 3.30 6.32 -11.04
CA VAL A 198 2.62 5.77 -12.22
C VAL A 198 2.60 6.80 -13.36
N GLN A 199 2.41 8.09 -13.07
CA GLN A 199 2.52 9.17 -14.04
C GLN A 199 3.95 9.37 -14.59
N GLY A 200 4.97 8.72 -14.00
CA GLY A 200 6.38 8.84 -14.40
C GLY A 200 7.17 9.88 -13.63
N HIS A 201 6.64 10.40 -12.52
CA HIS A 201 7.43 11.21 -11.60
C HIS A 201 8.39 10.33 -10.80
N LYS A 202 9.48 10.92 -10.30
CA LYS A 202 10.46 10.22 -9.46
C LYS A 202 10.14 10.41 -7.98
N LEU A 203 10.47 9.41 -7.17
CA LEU A 203 10.48 9.53 -5.72
C LEU A 203 11.79 10.20 -5.29
N ASP A 204 11.79 11.52 -5.25
CA ASP A 204 12.95 12.36 -4.95
C ASP A 204 12.57 13.56 -4.06
N SER A 205 13.53 14.43 -3.80
CA SER A 205 13.35 15.64 -2.98
C SER A 205 12.30 16.61 -3.51
N SER A 206 11.87 16.50 -4.76
CA SER A 206 10.91 17.41 -5.41
C SER A 206 9.47 16.91 -5.38
N LEU A 207 9.23 15.63 -5.04
CA LEU A 207 7.91 15.00 -5.15
C LEU A 207 6.88 15.69 -4.24
N SER A 208 7.28 16.05 -3.02
CA SER A 208 6.41 16.73 -2.05
C SER A 208 5.91 18.08 -2.54
N ASP A 209 6.69 18.81 -3.35
CA ASP A 209 6.23 20.06 -3.95
C ASP A 209 5.05 19.82 -4.89
N LYS A 210 5.01 18.70 -5.60
CA LYS A 210 3.87 18.32 -6.46
C LYS A 210 2.65 17.99 -5.61
N LEU A 211 2.82 17.21 -4.53
CA LEU A 211 1.75 16.87 -3.59
C LEU A 211 1.17 18.13 -2.94
N LEU A 212 2.02 19.06 -2.50
CA LEU A 212 1.57 20.32 -1.92
C LEU A 212 0.84 21.21 -2.94
N ARG A 213 1.27 21.22 -4.21
CA ARG A 213 0.51 21.92 -5.27
C ARG A 213 -0.87 21.32 -5.47
N LEU A 214 -1.02 19.98 -5.45
CA LEU A 214 -2.32 19.32 -5.52
C LEU A 214 -3.20 19.67 -4.31
N ALA A 215 -2.64 19.73 -3.11
CA ALA A 215 -3.36 20.14 -1.90
C ALA A 215 -3.80 21.62 -1.96
N ARG A 216 -2.91 22.54 -2.38
CA ARG A 216 -3.24 23.96 -2.59
C ARG A 216 -4.33 24.16 -3.64
N ALA A 217 -4.33 23.34 -4.69
CA ALA A 217 -5.36 23.32 -5.73
C ALA A 217 -6.67 22.60 -5.27
N ARG A 218 -6.76 22.18 -4.01
CA ARG A 218 -7.89 21.43 -3.43
C ARG A 218 -8.18 20.09 -4.14
N LYS A 219 -7.16 19.52 -4.79
CA LYS A 219 -7.24 18.20 -5.42
C LYS A 219 -6.89 17.07 -4.46
N LEU A 220 -6.24 17.38 -3.33
CA LEU A 220 -6.04 16.47 -2.20
C LEU A 220 -6.60 17.11 -0.92
N PRO A 221 -7.22 16.34 -0.01
CA PRO A 221 -7.93 16.87 1.17
C PRO A 221 -6.99 17.21 2.34
N PHE A 222 -5.86 17.85 2.05
CA PHE A 222 -4.87 18.25 3.05
C PHE A 222 -4.87 19.77 3.28
N HIS A 223 -4.73 20.17 4.54
CA HIS A 223 -4.41 21.53 4.88
C HIS A 223 -2.95 21.83 4.54
N THR A 224 -2.73 22.89 3.79
CA THR A 224 -1.41 23.47 3.66
C THR A 224 -1.34 24.69 4.55
N MET A 225 -0.33 24.78 5.43
CA MET A 225 -0.08 26.03 6.16
C MET A 225 0.36 27.09 5.16
N ALA A 226 -0.40 28.18 5.05
CA ALA A 226 0.07 29.37 4.37
C ALA A 226 1.10 30.03 5.29
N HIS A 227 2.35 30.19 4.82
CA HIS A 227 3.43 30.87 5.55
C HIS A 227 3.13 32.36 5.88
N THR A 228 2.05 32.89 5.34
CA THR A 228 1.62 34.26 5.57
C THR A 228 0.84 34.47 6.88
N ASP A 229 0.33 33.40 7.49
CA ASP A 229 -0.44 33.47 8.72
C ASP A 229 0.35 32.90 9.90
N LEU A 230 1.44 33.54 10.27
CA LEU A 230 2.22 33.26 11.48
C LEU A 230 1.47 33.65 12.76
N GLN A 231 0.16 33.56 12.79
CA GLN A 231 -0.59 33.71 14.03
C GLN A 231 -0.51 32.43 14.85
N PRO A 232 -0.30 32.53 16.17
CA PRO A 232 -0.32 31.36 17.06
C PRO A 232 -1.60 30.55 16.80
N PRO A 233 -1.55 29.21 16.80
CA PRO A 233 -2.73 28.40 16.62
C PRO A 233 -3.74 28.74 17.72
N GLN A 234 -4.92 29.22 17.32
CA GLN A 234 -6.02 29.44 18.24
C GLN A 234 -6.51 28.09 18.76
N LYS A 235 -6.47 27.89 20.06
CA LYS A 235 -6.82 26.63 20.74
C LYS A 235 -8.21 26.08 20.40
N ASP A 236 -9.12 26.93 19.93
CA ASP A 236 -10.55 26.64 19.81
C ASP A 236 -11.08 26.73 18.37
N ARG A 237 -10.22 26.67 17.34
CA ARG A 237 -10.72 26.54 15.95
C ARG A 237 -11.25 25.15 15.75
N PRO A 238 -12.57 24.96 15.48
CA PRO A 238 -13.11 23.65 15.14
C PRO A 238 -12.39 23.15 13.89
N ARG A 239 -11.97 21.88 13.91
CA ARG A 239 -11.41 21.20 12.73
C ARG A 239 -12.44 21.30 11.61
N LYS A 240 -12.04 21.80 10.44
CA LYS A 240 -12.90 21.75 9.27
C LYS A 240 -13.13 20.28 8.92
N SER A 241 -14.39 19.84 8.95
CA SER A 241 -14.76 18.50 8.55
C SER A 241 -14.24 18.19 7.16
N GLY A 242 -13.64 17.01 6.97
CA GLY A 242 -13.16 16.54 5.67
C GLY A 242 -11.77 17.00 5.25
N HIS A 243 -10.98 17.66 6.12
CA HIS A 243 -9.61 18.04 5.81
C HIS A 243 -8.64 17.42 6.81
N PHE A 244 -7.58 16.78 6.28
CA PHE A 244 -6.50 16.26 7.11
C PHE A 244 -5.62 17.41 7.65
N VAL A 245 -5.29 17.33 8.93
CA VAL A 245 -4.74 18.45 9.70
C VAL A 245 -3.27 18.69 9.43
N SER A 246 -2.52 17.62 9.08
CA SER A 246 -1.05 17.71 8.97
C SER A 246 -0.57 17.59 7.53
N PRO A 247 0.26 18.53 7.06
CA PRO A 247 0.97 18.39 5.80
C PRO A 247 2.13 17.37 5.87
N ASP A 248 2.49 16.88 7.05
CA ASP A 248 3.65 15.99 7.26
C ASP A 248 3.55 14.72 6.40
N ALA A 249 2.34 14.17 6.24
CA ALA A 249 2.09 13.05 5.36
C ALA A 249 2.52 13.32 3.90
N LEU A 250 2.46 14.58 3.45
CA LEU A 250 2.88 14.99 2.10
C LEU A 250 4.36 15.39 2.02
N LEU A 251 5.00 15.72 3.15
CA LEU A 251 6.41 16.16 3.21
C LEU A 251 7.37 14.98 3.41
N THR A 252 6.96 13.99 4.20
CA THR A 252 7.77 12.81 4.56
C THR A 252 8.36 12.10 3.33
N PRO A 253 7.63 11.87 2.21
CA PRO A 253 8.17 11.15 1.06
C PRO A 253 9.47 11.78 0.53
N SER A 254 9.51 13.10 0.36
CA SER A 254 10.69 13.80 -0.17
C SER A 254 11.84 13.90 0.81
N TYR A 255 11.56 14.13 2.10
CA TYR A 255 12.61 14.16 3.11
C TYR A 255 13.30 12.80 3.25
N VAL A 256 12.50 11.74 3.28
CA VAL A 256 13.03 10.38 3.34
C VAL A 256 13.77 10.00 2.06
N ALA A 257 13.24 10.39 0.89
CA ALA A 257 13.91 10.15 -0.39
C ALA A 257 15.27 10.87 -0.48
N ALA A 258 15.34 12.13 -0.04
CA ALA A 258 16.59 12.86 0.01
C ALA A 258 17.62 12.17 0.93
N ALA A 259 17.19 11.78 2.14
CA ALA A 259 18.05 11.05 3.08
C ALA A 259 18.54 9.69 2.53
N ALA A 260 17.71 9.01 1.75
CA ALA A 260 18.02 7.69 1.20
C ALA A 260 19.20 7.69 0.22
N VAL A 261 19.42 8.81 -0.50
CA VAL A 261 20.45 8.93 -1.52
C VAL A 261 21.67 9.75 -1.06
N ASP A 262 21.55 10.48 0.06
CA ASP A 262 22.65 11.29 0.60
C ASP A 262 23.72 10.37 1.21
N PRO A 263 24.98 10.43 0.74
CA PRO A 263 26.03 9.53 1.20
C PRO A 263 26.40 9.70 2.68
N ASP A 264 26.11 10.86 3.28
CA ASP A 264 26.51 11.16 4.66
C ASP A 264 25.49 10.68 5.69
N ILE A 265 24.20 10.53 5.29
CA ILE A 265 23.11 10.19 6.21
C ILE A 265 22.30 8.94 5.82
N ARG A 266 22.50 8.39 4.63
CA ARG A 266 21.80 7.18 4.18
C ARG A 266 22.07 5.98 5.08
N ILE A 267 21.04 5.16 5.28
CA ILE A 267 21.13 3.95 6.11
C ILE A 267 21.91 2.86 5.38
N GLU A 268 23.02 2.39 5.96
CA GLU A 268 23.85 1.28 5.44
C GLU A 268 24.09 0.20 6.50
N PRO A 269 23.94 -1.09 6.16
CA PRO A 269 23.26 -1.61 4.95
C PRO A 269 21.76 -1.27 4.98
N ALA A 270 21.17 -1.14 3.78
CA ALA A 270 19.83 -0.57 3.61
C ALA A 270 18.71 -1.34 4.33
N TRP A 271 18.83 -2.66 4.54
CA TRP A 271 17.85 -3.42 5.32
C TRP A 271 17.65 -2.91 6.77
N LYS A 272 18.61 -2.16 7.30
CA LYS A 272 18.52 -1.56 8.64
C LYS A 272 17.46 -0.45 8.76
N VAL A 273 16.80 -0.07 7.67
CA VAL A 273 15.63 0.81 7.72
C VAL A 273 14.59 0.32 8.72
N SER A 274 14.44 -1.00 8.89
CA SER A 274 13.55 -1.60 9.88
C SER A 274 13.96 -1.28 11.32
N ILE A 275 15.25 -1.20 11.60
CA ILE A 275 15.78 -0.86 12.92
C ILE A 275 15.65 0.65 13.17
N VAL A 276 15.92 1.46 12.15
CA VAL A 276 15.91 2.93 12.27
C VAL A 276 14.49 3.48 12.36
N TYR A 277 13.59 3.04 11.50
CA TYR A 277 12.20 3.53 11.48
C TYR A 277 11.27 2.72 12.39
N GLY A 278 11.58 1.45 12.64
CA GLY A 278 10.80 0.55 13.48
C GLY A 278 10.39 -0.74 12.78
N MET A 279 10.28 -1.81 13.58
CA MET A 279 10.00 -3.16 13.10
C MET A 279 8.53 -3.56 13.20
N THR A 280 7.66 -2.75 13.85
CA THR A 280 6.27 -3.10 14.09
C THR A 280 5.38 -2.78 12.88
N CYS A 281 4.13 -3.26 12.90
CA CYS A 281 3.14 -3.03 11.85
C CYS A 281 2.59 -1.59 11.77
N ALA A 282 2.99 -0.71 12.69
CA ALA A 282 2.54 0.67 12.72
C ALA A 282 2.87 1.41 11.42
N ILE A 283 1.90 2.14 10.90
CA ILE A 283 2.00 2.85 9.62
C ILE A 283 3.18 3.84 9.60
N TYR A 284 3.47 4.48 10.73
CA TYR A 284 4.57 5.46 10.86
C TYR A 284 5.97 4.81 10.79
N HIS A 285 6.08 3.50 10.99
CA HIS A 285 7.32 2.75 10.83
C HIS A 285 7.50 2.27 9.38
N GLN A 286 6.43 1.76 8.80
CA GLN A 286 6.51 1.08 7.52
C GLN A 286 6.58 2.06 6.34
N LEU A 287 5.87 3.18 6.37
CA LEU A 287 5.89 4.14 5.27
C LEU A 287 7.27 4.77 5.03
N PRO A 288 7.96 5.34 6.03
CA PRO A 288 9.28 5.90 5.78
C PRO A 288 10.30 4.83 5.37
N ALA A 289 10.21 3.61 5.90
CA ALA A 289 11.06 2.50 5.47
C ALA A 289 10.84 2.15 4.00
N ALA A 290 9.58 2.09 3.54
CA ALA A 290 9.24 1.83 2.14
C ALA A 290 9.70 2.97 1.21
N TYR A 291 9.48 4.23 1.58
CA TYR A 291 9.97 5.38 0.82
C TYR A 291 11.50 5.39 0.70
N HIS A 292 12.20 5.09 1.80
CA HIS A 292 13.68 5.04 1.81
C HIS A 292 14.20 4.00 0.82
N LEU A 293 13.68 2.77 0.88
CA LEU A 293 14.12 1.69 0.01
C LEU A 293 13.76 1.95 -1.45
N ALA A 294 12.55 2.44 -1.73
CA ALA A 294 12.12 2.73 -3.09
C ALA A 294 12.85 3.92 -3.73
N ALA A 295 13.29 4.90 -2.93
CA ALA A 295 14.13 5.99 -3.41
C ALA A 295 15.60 5.56 -3.59
N ARG A 296 16.11 4.75 -2.67
CA ARG A 296 17.49 4.23 -2.70
C ARG A 296 17.76 3.33 -3.89
N PHE A 297 16.77 2.54 -4.28
CA PHE A 297 16.84 1.52 -5.35
C PHE A 297 15.78 1.79 -6.42
N SER A 298 15.67 3.04 -6.88
CA SER A 298 14.59 3.49 -7.77
C SER A 298 14.58 2.80 -9.14
N ASP A 299 15.68 2.22 -9.56
CA ASP A 299 15.90 1.50 -10.82
C ASP A 299 16.30 0.02 -10.62
N ASP A 300 16.31 -0.46 -9.38
CA ASP A 300 16.67 -1.85 -9.02
C ASP A 300 15.58 -2.46 -8.13
N PHE A 301 14.57 -3.05 -8.79
CA PHE A 301 13.44 -3.70 -8.12
C PHE A 301 13.89 -4.79 -7.14
N GLU A 302 14.83 -5.63 -7.57
CA GLU A 302 15.28 -6.78 -6.77
C GLU A 302 15.94 -6.32 -5.47
N SER A 303 16.88 -5.40 -5.56
CA SER A 303 17.54 -4.86 -4.35
C SER A 303 16.53 -4.24 -3.40
N ALA A 304 15.58 -3.44 -3.90
CA ALA A 304 14.59 -2.77 -3.06
C ALA A 304 13.76 -3.76 -2.22
N VAL A 305 13.16 -4.77 -2.87
CA VAL A 305 12.29 -5.72 -2.17
C VAL A 305 13.06 -6.68 -1.27
N LEU A 306 14.27 -7.10 -1.66
CA LEU A 306 15.09 -7.98 -0.83
C LEU A 306 15.63 -7.27 0.41
N GLN A 307 16.02 -6.00 0.32
CA GLN A 307 16.36 -5.20 1.50
C GLN A 307 15.15 -5.04 2.45
N ALA A 308 13.95 -4.87 1.90
CA ALA A 308 12.73 -4.78 2.70
C ALA A 308 12.45 -6.08 3.47
N VAL A 309 12.60 -7.24 2.82
CA VAL A 309 12.35 -8.55 3.44
C VAL A 309 13.38 -8.88 4.51
N ASN A 310 14.66 -8.66 4.23
CA ASN A 310 15.77 -9.04 5.11
C ASN A 310 15.90 -8.16 6.37
N GLY A 311 15.10 -7.11 6.47
CA GLY A 311 15.02 -6.26 7.67
C GLY A 311 14.24 -6.87 8.84
N GLY A 312 13.57 -8.00 8.66
CA GLY A 312 12.75 -8.64 9.70
C GLY A 312 11.56 -7.81 10.17
N GLY A 313 10.96 -8.17 11.31
CA GLY A 313 9.75 -7.54 11.83
C GLY A 313 8.57 -7.63 10.88
N GLU A 314 7.84 -6.54 10.71
CA GLU A 314 6.77 -6.40 9.72
C GLU A 314 7.35 -6.24 8.29
N ASN A 315 8.11 -7.23 7.87
CA ASN A 315 8.79 -7.22 6.59
C ASN A 315 7.82 -7.39 5.40
N GLN A 316 6.68 -8.04 5.62
CA GLN A 316 5.69 -8.31 4.58
C GLN A 316 5.04 -7.02 4.07
N ALA A 317 4.46 -6.22 4.97
CA ALA A 317 3.89 -4.92 4.59
C ALA A 317 4.99 -4.00 4.02
N ARG A 318 6.17 -3.97 4.63
CA ARG A 318 7.29 -3.17 4.14
C ARG A 318 7.67 -3.57 2.71
N ALA A 319 7.78 -4.85 2.42
CA ALA A 319 8.12 -5.34 1.08
C ALA A 319 6.99 -5.09 0.07
N MET A 320 5.73 -5.28 0.46
CA MET A 320 4.56 -4.96 -0.36
C MET A 320 4.55 -3.48 -0.78
N LEU A 321 4.72 -2.57 0.19
CA LEU A 321 4.73 -1.13 -0.07
C LEU A 321 5.95 -0.70 -0.89
N THR A 322 7.14 -1.22 -0.55
CA THR A 322 8.37 -0.95 -1.33
C THR A 322 8.23 -1.47 -2.76
N GLY A 323 7.72 -2.71 -2.92
CA GLY A 323 7.52 -3.34 -4.22
C GLY A 323 6.56 -2.55 -5.12
N ALA A 324 5.47 -2.02 -4.56
CA ALA A 324 4.56 -1.16 -5.30
C ALA A 324 5.23 0.13 -5.79
N LEU A 325 5.98 0.81 -4.91
CA LEU A 325 6.66 2.07 -5.26
C LEU A 325 7.77 1.86 -6.29
N VAL A 326 8.62 0.85 -6.10
CA VAL A 326 9.72 0.60 -7.04
C VAL A 326 9.21 -0.03 -8.34
N GLY A 327 8.19 -0.90 -8.28
CA GLY A 327 7.53 -1.42 -9.47
C GLY A 327 6.87 -0.32 -10.33
N ALA A 328 6.33 0.75 -9.70
CA ALA A 328 5.88 1.93 -10.42
C ALA A 328 7.02 2.73 -11.08
N GLN A 329 8.24 2.66 -10.56
CA GLN A 329 9.40 3.37 -11.12
C GLN A 329 10.08 2.56 -12.22
N THR A 330 10.25 1.25 -12.04
CA THR A 330 10.92 0.35 -12.99
C THR A 330 9.99 -0.18 -14.10
N GLY A 331 8.66 -0.12 -13.88
CA GLY A 331 7.68 -0.80 -14.72
C GLY A 331 7.63 -2.31 -14.47
N LEU A 332 6.63 -2.96 -15.03
CA LEU A 332 6.53 -4.43 -15.06
C LEU A 332 7.72 -5.05 -15.81
N SER A 333 8.16 -4.38 -16.87
CA SER A 333 9.31 -4.79 -17.69
C SER A 333 10.63 -4.80 -16.92
N GLY A 334 10.76 -4.00 -15.85
CA GLY A 334 11.94 -3.96 -14.98
C GLY A 334 11.91 -4.97 -13.81
N ILE A 335 10.82 -5.72 -13.64
CA ILE A 335 10.72 -6.75 -12.60
C ILE A 335 11.40 -8.03 -13.06
N PRO A 336 12.35 -8.61 -12.30
CA PRO A 336 12.98 -9.87 -12.65
C PRO A 336 11.95 -11.01 -12.82
N ARG A 337 12.05 -11.72 -13.94
CA ARG A 337 11.10 -12.76 -14.36
C ARG A 337 10.88 -13.84 -13.30
N ARG A 338 11.93 -14.23 -12.56
CA ARG A 338 11.85 -15.22 -11.49
C ARG A 338 10.88 -14.86 -10.36
N PHE A 339 10.68 -13.57 -10.10
CA PHE A 339 9.69 -13.12 -9.10
C PHE A 339 8.26 -13.19 -9.66
N LEU A 340 8.07 -12.87 -10.93
CA LEU A 340 6.77 -13.00 -11.59
C LEU A 340 6.32 -14.47 -11.65
N GLU A 341 7.22 -15.36 -12.09
CA GLU A 341 6.93 -16.79 -12.26
C GLU A 341 6.84 -17.56 -10.94
N GLY A 342 7.44 -17.04 -9.87
CA GLY A 342 7.42 -17.68 -8.55
C GLY A 342 6.17 -17.39 -7.72
N LEU A 343 5.28 -16.49 -8.18
CA LEU A 343 3.99 -16.26 -7.54
C LEU A 343 3.03 -17.42 -7.81
N ASP A 344 2.30 -17.84 -6.78
CA ASP A 344 1.13 -18.70 -6.98
C ASP A 344 0.05 -17.91 -7.76
N GLU A 345 -0.64 -18.56 -8.68
CA GLU A 345 -1.62 -17.93 -9.58
C GLU A 345 -1.07 -16.75 -10.43
N ALA A 346 0.23 -16.76 -10.75
CA ALA A 346 0.94 -15.68 -11.45
C ALA A 346 0.19 -15.12 -12.67
N ASP A 347 -0.36 -16.00 -13.51
CA ASP A 347 -1.10 -15.62 -14.74
C ASP A 347 -2.39 -14.84 -14.43
N ILE A 348 -3.06 -15.18 -13.31
CA ILE A 348 -4.29 -14.49 -12.89
C ILE A 348 -3.94 -13.10 -12.37
N LEU A 349 -2.93 -13.02 -11.50
CA LEU A 349 -2.48 -11.76 -10.91
C LEU A 349 -1.97 -10.80 -11.99
N GLN A 350 -1.22 -11.31 -12.96
CA GLN A 350 -0.69 -10.52 -14.06
C GLN A 350 -1.81 -9.99 -14.98
N ARG A 351 -2.83 -10.80 -15.29
CA ARG A 351 -4.00 -10.33 -16.04
C ARG A 351 -4.74 -9.22 -15.29
N LEU A 352 -5.03 -9.39 -14.00
CA LEU A 352 -5.69 -8.37 -13.19
C LEU A 352 -4.89 -7.06 -13.15
N ALA A 353 -3.56 -7.16 -13.05
CA ALA A 353 -2.67 -6.00 -13.08
C ALA A 353 -2.74 -5.27 -14.43
N MET A 354 -2.67 -6.00 -15.54
CA MET A 354 -2.74 -5.44 -16.88
C MET A 354 -4.12 -4.87 -17.20
N ASP A 355 -5.20 -5.55 -16.82
CA ASP A 355 -6.57 -5.07 -17.03
C ASP A 355 -6.82 -3.77 -16.23
N THR A 356 -6.31 -3.67 -15.01
CA THR A 356 -6.39 -2.43 -14.22
C THR A 356 -5.52 -1.33 -14.84
N ALA A 357 -4.31 -1.66 -15.28
CA ALA A 357 -3.39 -0.72 -15.93
C ALA A 357 -3.98 -0.12 -17.23
N SER A 358 -4.72 -0.92 -17.99
CA SER A 358 -5.40 -0.46 -19.22
C SER A 358 -6.49 0.60 -18.96
N LYS A 359 -6.99 0.69 -17.74
CA LYS A 359 -8.04 1.63 -17.32
C LYS A 359 -7.50 2.89 -16.63
N VAL A 360 -6.17 3.02 -16.50
CA VAL A 360 -5.55 4.19 -15.87
C VAL A 360 -5.87 5.45 -16.69
N GLY A 361 -6.35 6.49 -15.99
CA GLY A 361 -6.76 7.75 -16.63
C GLY A 361 -8.08 7.72 -17.40
N ALA A 362 -8.77 6.56 -17.45
CA ALA A 362 -10.10 6.50 -18.03
C ALA A 362 -11.09 7.37 -17.21
N PRO A 363 -11.99 8.12 -17.87
CA PRO A 363 -13.01 8.90 -17.18
C PRO A 363 -13.83 8.03 -16.22
N VAL A 364 -14.20 8.59 -15.08
CA VAL A 364 -15.23 7.99 -14.22
C VAL A 364 -16.57 8.34 -14.87
N SER A 365 -17.12 7.45 -15.69
CA SER A 365 -18.50 7.60 -16.18
C SER A 365 -19.43 7.37 -14.98
N VAL A 366 -20.00 8.43 -14.48
CA VAL A 366 -21.20 8.33 -13.63
C VAL A 366 -22.33 7.97 -14.58
N GLU A 367 -22.73 6.70 -14.62
CA GLU A 367 -24.07 6.39 -15.16
C GLU A 367 -25.07 7.02 -14.19
N GLU A 368 -25.71 8.09 -14.64
CA GLU A 368 -26.89 8.63 -13.99
C GLU A 368 -27.98 7.55 -14.06
N ASN A 369 -28.22 6.87 -12.94
CA ASN A 369 -29.40 6.05 -12.70
C ASN A 369 -30.42 6.85 -11.89
#